data_e4267b6704314519a822b477ae67205e
#
_entry.id   e4267b6704314519a822b477ae67205e
#
_cell.length_a   1.000
_cell.length_b   1.000
_cell.length_c   1.000
_cell.angle_alpha   90.00
_cell.angle_beta   90.00
_cell.angle_gamma   90.00
#
_symmetry.space_group_name_H-M   'P 1'
#
loop_
_entity.id
_entity.type
_entity.pdbx_description
1 polymer ?
#
loop_
_entity_poly.entity_id
_entity_poly.type
_entity_poly.pdbx_seq_one_letter_code
_entity_poly.pdbx_strand_id
1 'polypeptide(L)'
;GFIRERYFQKTQTTKIRRKQKMLQPTRTKYRKAHKGRIHGKASRGEILNYGAYGLKAMQPERIVSKQIEAARVSLTRYMKRTGKVWLRIFPNIPVSKKPTEVRMGKGKGAPEFWVCRVKPGRIIFEVDGISESMAREALYKASTKLPIKTKFVKRY
;
A
#
# COMPACT_ATOMS: atom_id res chain seq x y z
N GLY A 1 -38.68 25.03 24.31
CA GLY A 1 -38.07 25.02 22.96
C GLY A 1 -36.57 25.30 22.93
N PHE A 2 -35.94 25.72 24.03
CA PHE A 2 -34.53 26.22 24.04
C PHE A 2 -33.46 25.19 24.41
N ILE A 3 -33.81 23.96 24.73
CA ILE A 3 -32.84 22.93 25.16
C ILE A 3 -32.39 22.00 24.03
N ARG A 4 -33.17 21.94 22.94
CA ARG A 4 -32.84 21.02 21.80
C ARG A 4 -31.78 21.57 20.83
N GLU A 5 -31.58 22.84 20.72
CA GLU A 5 -30.61 23.45 19.80
C GLU A 5 -29.16 23.42 20.29
N ARG A 6 -28.92 23.31 21.58
CA ARG A 6 -27.55 23.26 22.14
C ARG A 6 -26.87 21.88 21.98
N TYR A 7 -27.63 20.82 21.71
CA TYR A 7 -27.06 19.49 21.46
C TYR A 7 -26.64 19.26 19.99
N PHE A 8 -27.19 20.05 19.06
CA PHE A 8 -26.87 19.89 17.64
C PHE A 8 -25.60 20.65 17.19
N GLN A 9 -25.14 21.62 17.96
CA GLN A 9 -23.94 22.41 17.63
C GLN A 9 -22.63 21.84 18.20
N LYS A 10 -22.66 20.79 19.02
CA LYS A 10 -21.46 20.16 19.59
C LYS A 10 -20.91 18.97 18.81
N THR A 11 -21.52 18.58 17.70
CA THR A 11 -21.05 17.46 16.88
C THR A 11 -20.31 17.87 15.62
N GLN A 12 -20.01 19.14 15.43
CA GLN A 12 -19.31 19.65 14.26
C GLN A 12 -17.92 20.21 14.57
N THR A 13 -17.11 19.57 15.38
CA THR A 13 -15.69 19.93 15.37
C THR A 13 -14.88 18.89 16.13
N THR A 14 -14.55 17.84 15.51
CA THR A 14 -13.21 17.27 15.61
C THR A 14 -13.05 16.27 14.47
N LYS A 15 -12.92 16.77 13.26
CA LYS A 15 -12.18 16.03 12.22
C LYS A 15 -10.73 16.00 12.73
N ILE A 16 -10.47 15.13 13.71
CA ILE A 16 -9.13 14.73 14.07
C ILE A 16 -8.52 14.29 12.74
N ARG A 17 -7.58 15.07 12.20
CA ARG A 17 -6.67 14.63 11.17
C ARG A 17 -6.06 13.35 11.72
N ARG A 18 -6.66 12.18 11.40
CA ARG A 18 -6.03 10.91 11.65
C ARG A 18 -4.68 11.01 10.93
N LYS A 19 -3.60 11.20 11.70
CA LYS A 19 -2.24 11.04 11.19
C LYS A 19 -2.29 9.77 10.38
N GLN A 20 -2.05 9.85 9.07
CA GLN A 20 -2.05 8.67 8.21
C GLN A 20 -0.99 7.75 8.77
N LYS A 21 -1.45 6.74 9.51
CA LYS A 21 -0.57 5.77 10.14
C LYS A 21 0.06 4.98 9.01
N MET A 22 1.37 5.05 8.88
CA MET A 22 2.11 4.26 7.89
C MET A 22 1.64 2.82 7.93
N LEU A 23 1.49 2.21 6.76
CA LEU A 23 1.10 0.80 6.65
C LEU A 23 2.14 -0.08 7.36
N GLN A 24 1.76 -0.65 8.48
CA GLN A 24 2.58 -1.56 9.27
C GLN A 24 1.70 -2.48 10.11
N PRO A 25 2.14 -3.71 10.42
CA PRO A 25 1.41 -4.59 11.32
C PRO A 25 1.27 -3.96 12.71
N THR A 26 0.10 -4.16 13.34
CA THR A 26 -0.14 -3.71 14.71
C THR A 26 0.60 -4.61 15.71
N ARG A 27 0.65 -5.91 15.41
CA ARG A 27 1.30 -6.93 16.24
C ARG A 27 1.97 -7.96 15.34
N THR A 28 3.16 -8.42 15.70
CA THR A 28 3.89 -9.49 15.00
C THR A 28 4.30 -10.57 15.97
N LYS A 29 4.32 -11.83 15.50
CA LYS A 29 4.80 -12.96 16.31
C LYS A 29 6.30 -12.82 16.59
N TYR A 30 7.09 -12.39 15.61
CA TYR A 30 8.53 -12.17 15.73
C TYR A 30 8.89 -10.75 15.35
N ARG A 31 9.80 -10.15 16.13
CA ARG A 31 10.25 -8.76 15.90
C ARG A 31 11.12 -8.63 14.65
N LYS A 32 11.91 -9.64 14.33
CA LYS A 32 12.87 -9.64 13.21
C LYS A 32 12.56 -10.81 12.28
N ALA A 33 12.88 -10.67 11.00
CA ALA A 33 12.68 -11.70 9.99
C ALA A 33 13.96 -11.90 9.15
N HIS A 34 14.09 -13.08 8.56
CA HIS A 34 15.11 -13.35 7.56
C HIS A 34 14.80 -12.62 6.25
N LYS A 35 15.86 -12.19 5.57
CA LYS A 35 15.75 -11.50 4.28
C LYS A 35 15.00 -12.35 3.24
N GLY A 36 15.35 -13.62 3.11
CA GLY A 36 14.77 -14.55 2.15
C GLY A 36 14.94 -14.11 0.68
N ARG A 37 14.62 -14.97 -0.25
CA ARG A 37 14.58 -14.70 -1.70
C ARG A 37 13.14 -14.77 -2.20
N ILE A 38 12.84 -14.12 -3.34
CA ILE A 38 11.53 -14.13 -3.96
C ILE A 38 11.65 -14.94 -5.25
N HIS A 39 11.10 -16.17 -5.24
CA HIS A 39 11.14 -17.09 -6.37
C HIS A 39 9.74 -17.37 -6.90
N GLY A 40 9.66 -17.73 -8.18
CA GLY A 40 8.45 -18.17 -8.87
C GLY A 40 7.44 -17.05 -9.11
N LYS A 41 6.31 -17.43 -9.69
CA LYS A 41 5.17 -16.55 -9.99
C LYS A 41 4.18 -16.53 -8.83
N ALA A 42 3.31 -15.53 -8.79
CA ALA A 42 2.20 -15.48 -7.85
C ALA A 42 1.18 -16.57 -8.21
N SER A 43 0.78 -17.39 -7.24
CA SER A 43 -0.31 -18.37 -7.35
C SER A 43 -1.62 -17.88 -6.74
N ARG A 44 -1.55 -16.81 -5.95
CA ARG A 44 -2.72 -16.19 -5.29
C ARG A 44 -2.68 -14.68 -5.46
N GLY A 45 -3.85 -14.07 -5.64
CA GLY A 45 -3.99 -12.62 -5.82
C GLY A 45 -3.45 -12.12 -7.16
N GLU A 46 -3.56 -12.94 -8.22
CA GLU A 46 -3.21 -12.62 -9.60
C GLU A 46 -4.42 -12.19 -10.44
N ILE A 47 -5.62 -12.37 -9.90
CA ILE A 47 -6.91 -12.06 -10.53
C ILE A 47 -7.54 -10.87 -9.81
N LEU A 48 -8.26 -10.03 -10.56
CA LEU A 48 -9.08 -8.93 -10.03
C LEU A 48 -10.32 -9.49 -9.36
N ASN A 49 -10.52 -9.15 -8.08
CA ASN A 49 -11.66 -9.63 -7.30
C ASN A 49 -12.64 -8.51 -6.95
N TYR A 50 -12.15 -7.31 -6.69
CA TYR A 50 -12.94 -6.20 -6.15
C TYR A 50 -13.25 -5.12 -7.18
N GLY A 51 -12.29 -4.79 -8.04
CA GLY A 51 -12.40 -3.71 -9.01
C GLY A 51 -12.43 -4.19 -10.44
N ALA A 52 -12.89 -3.30 -11.35
CA ALA A 52 -12.88 -3.54 -12.80
C ALA A 52 -11.47 -3.42 -13.40
N TYR A 53 -10.59 -2.62 -12.80
CA TYR A 53 -9.24 -2.33 -13.29
C TYR A 53 -8.20 -2.58 -12.21
N GLY A 54 -6.98 -2.93 -12.61
CA GLY A 54 -5.90 -3.14 -11.65
C GLY A 54 -4.50 -2.99 -12.20
N LEU A 55 -3.54 -2.96 -11.28
CA LEU A 55 -2.12 -2.88 -11.55
C LEU A 55 -1.44 -4.18 -11.15
N LYS A 56 -0.88 -4.89 -12.12
CA LYS A 56 -0.22 -6.20 -11.97
C LYS A 56 1.29 -6.04 -11.95
N ALA A 57 1.96 -6.66 -10.99
CA ALA A 57 3.42 -6.71 -10.92
C ALA A 57 3.99 -7.64 -11.99
N MET A 58 5.04 -7.19 -12.69
CA MET A 58 5.74 -7.98 -13.69
C MET A 58 7.10 -8.50 -13.21
N GLN A 59 7.63 -7.93 -12.15
CA GLN A 59 8.93 -8.27 -11.58
C GLN A 59 8.83 -8.60 -10.09
N PRO A 60 9.70 -9.49 -9.56
CA PRO A 60 9.77 -9.76 -8.13
C PRO A 60 10.53 -8.64 -7.43
N GLU A 61 9.98 -8.10 -6.35
CA GLU A 61 10.67 -7.09 -5.55
C GLU A 61 10.07 -6.98 -4.13
N ARG A 62 10.79 -6.30 -3.26
CA ARG A 62 10.35 -5.88 -1.92
C ARG A 62 9.92 -4.43 -1.95
N ILE A 63 8.62 -4.20 -1.88
CA ILE A 63 8.04 -2.86 -1.91
C ILE A 63 7.93 -2.35 -0.48
N VAL A 64 8.51 -1.19 -0.23
CA VAL A 64 8.50 -0.52 1.08
C VAL A 64 7.13 0.11 1.33
N SER A 65 6.69 0.14 2.60
CA SER A 65 5.42 0.76 3.00
C SER A 65 5.27 2.21 2.51
N LYS A 66 6.35 2.98 2.51
CA LYS A 66 6.38 4.37 1.98
C LYS A 66 6.08 4.43 0.49
N GLN A 67 6.59 3.50 -0.31
CA GLN A 67 6.33 3.42 -1.75
C GLN A 67 4.87 3.05 -2.05
N ILE A 68 4.32 2.10 -1.29
CA ILE A 68 2.92 1.71 -1.41
C ILE A 68 2.01 2.90 -1.12
N GLU A 69 2.29 3.63 -0.05
CA GLU A 69 1.50 4.80 0.33
C GLU A 69 1.64 5.95 -0.68
N ALA A 70 2.84 6.21 -1.19
CA ALA A 70 3.07 7.20 -2.23
C ALA A 70 2.29 6.88 -3.51
N ALA A 71 2.27 5.61 -3.92
CA ALA A 71 1.51 5.15 -5.08
C ALA A 71 0.00 5.31 -4.85
N ARG A 72 -0.52 4.93 -3.67
CA ARG A 72 -1.92 5.08 -3.28
C ARG A 72 -2.36 6.56 -3.31
N VAL A 73 -1.55 7.45 -2.74
CA VAL A 73 -1.83 8.90 -2.72
C VAL A 73 -1.84 9.47 -4.12
N SER A 74 -0.87 9.10 -4.97
CA SER A 74 -0.80 9.53 -6.36
C SER A 74 -2.06 9.12 -7.14
N LEU A 75 -2.47 7.86 -6.98
CA LEU A 75 -3.66 7.29 -7.60
C LEU A 75 -4.94 8.03 -7.18
N THR A 76 -5.19 8.15 -5.88
CA THR A 76 -6.40 8.80 -5.34
C THR A 76 -6.47 10.28 -5.66
N ARG A 77 -5.32 10.96 -5.71
CA ARG A 77 -5.24 12.38 -6.10
C ARG A 77 -5.64 12.56 -7.55
N TYR A 78 -5.15 11.73 -8.46
CA TYR A 78 -5.52 11.79 -9.87
C TYR A 78 -7.00 11.53 -10.11
N MET A 79 -7.56 10.54 -9.41
CA MET A 79 -8.99 10.21 -9.46
C MET A 79 -9.90 11.27 -8.81
N LYS A 80 -9.33 12.37 -8.25
CA LYS A 80 -10.08 13.39 -7.50
C LYS A 80 -11.01 12.81 -6.44
N ARG A 81 -10.63 11.67 -5.85
CA ARG A 81 -11.40 10.89 -4.86
C ARG A 81 -12.68 10.24 -5.43
N THR A 82 -12.86 10.23 -6.74
CA THR A 82 -13.94 9.50 -7.41
C THR A 82 -13.61 8.01 -7.43
N GLY A 83 -14.61 7.14 -7.33
CA GLY A 83 -14.42 5.70 -7.34
C GLY A 83 -13.82 5.13 -6.05
N LYS A 84 -13.50 3.85 -6.09
CA LYS A 84 -12.96 3.07 -4.97
C LYS A 84 -11.59 2.51 -5.32
N VAL A 85 -10.70 2.43 -4.34
CA VAL A 85 -9.35 1.87 -4.47
C VAL A 85 -9.15 0.78 -3.42
N TRP A 86 -8.72 -0.39 -3.86
CA TRP A 86 -8.33 -1.49 -2.98
C TRP A 86 -6.84 -1.75 -3.08
N LEU A 87 -6.20 -1.81 -1.94
CA LEU A 87 -4.81 -2.20 -1.80
C LEU A 87 -4.73 -3.71 -1.57
N ARG A 88 -4.12 -4.45 -2.51
CA ARG A 88 -4.05 -5.91 -2.51
C ARG A 88 -2.76 -6.47 -1.88
N ILE A 89 -1.85 -5.60 -1.49
CA ILE A 89 -0.60 -5.95 -0.83
C ILE A 89 -0.49 -5.25 0.51
N PHE A 90 0.21 -5.88 1.46
CA PHE A 90 0.44 -5.31 2.78
C PHE A 90 1.90 -5.55 3.22
N PRO A 91 2.60 -4.52 3.73
CA PRO A 91 3.98 -4.66 4.19
C PRO A 91 4.03 -5.31 5.57
N ASN A 92 4.25 -6.62 5.60
CA ASN A 92 4.25 -7.43 6.80
C ASN A 92 5.64 -7.90 7.26
N ILE A 93 6.68 -7.65 6.47
CA ILE A 93 8.02 -8.15 6.75
C ILE A 93 8.89 -7.00 7.26
N PRO A 94 9.45 -7.09 8.48
CA PRO A 94 10.35 -6.08 9.02
C PRO A 94 11.74 -6.20 8.38
N VAL A 95 12.31 -5.07 8.00
CA VAL A 95 13.69 -4.96 7.54
C VAL A 95 14.52 -4.29 8.64
N SER A 96 15.56 -4.98 9.07
CA SER A 96 16.47 -4.50 10.10
C SER A 96 17.66 -3.79 9.46
N LYS A 97 18.11 -2.69 10.08
CA LYS A 97 19.31 -1.97 9.70
C LYS A 97 20.11 -1.62 10.95
N LYS A 98 21.42 -1.64 10.84
CA LYS A 98 22.30 -1.11 11.86
C LYS A 98 22.66 0.34 11.55
N PRO A 99 22.82 1.21 12.56
CA PRO A 99 23.38 2.54 12.35
C PRO A 99 24.79 2.44 11.72
N THR A 100 25.15 3.45 10.93
CA THR A 100 26.46 3.48 10.24
C THR A 100 27.63 3.54 11.21
N GLU A 101 27.42 4.10 12.39
CA GLU A 101 28.46 4.31 13.43
C GLU A 101 28.74 3.06 14.26
N VAL A 102 27.91 2.02 14.14
CA VAL A 102 28.08 0.79 14.91
C VAL A 102 28.93 -0.20 14.15
N ARG A 103 29.97 -0.73 14.82
CA ARG A 103 30.86 -1.78 14.28
C ARG A 103 30.06 -3.07 13.98
N MET A 104 30.60 -3.91 13.08
CA MET A 104 30.01 -5.21 12.75
C MET A 104 30.01 -6.15 13.96
N GLY A 105 29.10 -7.15 13.96
CA GLY A 105 28.96 -8.10 15.08
C GLY A 105 27.93 -7.66 16.12
N LYS A 106 27.88 -8.31 17.27
CA LYS A 106 26.98 -8.06 18.43
C LYS A 106 25.47 -8.10 18.07
N GLY A 107 25.08 -9.01 17.17
CA GLY A 107 23.68 -9.29 16.86
C GLY A 107 23.10 -8.48 15.70
N LYS A 108 21.85 -8.80 15.35
CA LYS A 108 21.09 -8.19 14.25
C LYS A 108 20.55 -6.83 14.66
N GLY A 109 20.60 -5.84 13.74
CA GLY A 109 20.08 -4.49 13.95
C GLY A 109 18.57 -4.46 14.29
N ALA A 110 18.09 -3.32 14.77
CA ALA A 110 16.68 -3.11 15.04
C ALA A 110 15.86 -3.03 13.74
N PRO A 111 14.54 -3.39 13.75
CA PRO A 111 13.66 -3.15 12.64
C PRO A 111 13.53 -1.64 12.35
N GLU A 112 13.71 -1.24 11.09
CA GLU A 112 13.66 0.15 10.67
C GLU A 112 12.40 0.45 9.84
N PHE A 113 12.06 -0.43 8.90
CA PHE A 113 10.90 -0.26 8.04
C PHE A 113 10.29 -1.60 7.65
N TRP A 114 9.09 -1.53 7.07
CA TRP A 114 8.30 -2.69 6.66
C TRP A 114 8.24 -2.81 5.15
N VAL A 115 8.29 -4.05 4.65
CA VAL A 115 8.22 -4.35 3.22
C VAL A 115 7.21 -5.46 2.93
N CYS A 116 6.69 -5.44 1.71
CA CYS A 116 5.93 -6.54 1.14
C CYS A 116 6.77 -7.24 0.08
N ARG A 117 6.87 -8.57 0.13
CA ARG A 117 7.45 -9.38 -0.95
C ARG A 117 6.40 -9.58 -2.03
N VAL A 118 6.65 -9.03 -3.21
CA VAL A 118 5.76 -9.14 -4.37
C VAL A 118 6.38 -10.08 -5.39
N LYS A 119 5.61 -11.07 -5.82
CA LYS A 119 5.99 -11.98 -6.92
C LYS A 119 5.42 -11.45 -8.25
N PRO A 120 6.04 -11.77 -9.38
CA PRO A 120 5.47 -11.48 -10.70
C PRO A 120 4.05 -12.07 -10.82
N GLY A 121 3.13 -11.31 -11.38
CA GLY A 121 1.72 -11.72 -11.52
C GLY A 121 0.81 -11.22 -10.39
N ARG A 122 1.34 -10.75 -9.27
CA ARG A 122 0.55 -10.23 -8.15
C ARG A 122 -0.14 -8.91 -8.49
N ILE A 123 -1.42 -8.79 -8.19
CA ILE A 123 -2.16 -7.52 -8.25
C ILE A 123 -1.75 -6.66 -7.04
N ILE A 124 -1.42 -5.40 -7.29
CA ILE A 124 -0.99 -4.43 -6.29
C ILE A 124 -2.15 -3.53 -5.86
N PHE A 125 -2.83 -2.93 -6.84
CA PHE A 125 -4.00 -2.07 -6.66
C PHE A 125 -5.15 -2.55 -7.53
N GLU A 126 -6.36 -2.37 -7.05
CA GLU A 126 -7.58 -2.48 -7.84
C GLU A 126 -8.37 -1.18 -7.73
N VAL A 127 -9.07 -0.83 -8.80
CA VAL A 127 -9.85 0.41 -8.91
C VAL A 127 -11.19 0.11 -9.56
N ASP A 128 -12.23 0.80 -9.08
CA ASP A 128 -13.58 0.72 -9.64
C ASP A 128 -14.31 2.06 -9.56
N GLY A 129 -15.41 2.18 -10.34
CA GLY A 129 -16.26 3.38 -10.33
C GLY A 129 -15.68 4.56 -11.13
N ILE A 130 -14.79 4.30 -12.09
CA ILE A 130 -14.22 5.31 -13.01
C ILE A 130 -14.13 4.75 -14.43
N SER A 131 -13.99 5.66 -15.42
CA SER A 131 -13.78 5.26 -16.80
C SER A 131 -12.43 4.56 -17.04
N GLU A 132 -12.35 3.71 -18.07
CA GLU A 132 -11.11 2.99 -18.39
C GLU A 132 -9.93 3.94 -18.66
N SER A 133 -10.15 5.04 -19.37
CA SER A 133 -9.11 6.02 -19.68
C SER A 133 -8.54 6.64 -18.39
N MET A 134 -9.42 7.07 -17.49
CA MET A 134 -9.03 7.62 -16.18
C MET A 134 -8.31 6.57 -15.32
N ALA A 135 -8.80 5.34 -15.32
CA ALA A 135 -8.16 4.24 -14.58
C ALA A 135 -6.75 3.94 -15.09
N ARG A 136 -6.57 3.92 -16.41
CA ARG A 136 -5.27 3.66 -17.05
C ARG A 136 -4.25 4.72 -16.67
N GLU A 137 -4.62 5.99 -16.76
CA GLU A 137 -3.72 7.09 -16.38
C GLU A 137 -3.42 7.14 -14.88
N ALA A 138 -4.47 6.95 -14.04
CA ALA A 138 -4.31 6.92 -12.59
C ALA A 138 -3.34 5.80 -12.14
N LEU A 139 -3.52 4.59 -12.69
CA LEU A 139 -2.66 3.45 -12.41
C LEU A 139 -1.25 3.63 -12.98
N TYR A 140 -1.11 4.28 -14.13
CA TYR A 140 0.20 4.65 -14.67
C TYR A 140 0.95 5.61 -13.73
N LYS A 141 0.28 6.66 -13.22
CA LYS A 141 0.87 7.59 -12.23
C LYS A 141 1.23 6.89 -10.91
N ALA A 142 0.45 5.90 -10.50
CA ALA A 142 0.79 5.07 -9.34
C ALA A 142 2.03 4.19 -9.61
N SER A 143 2.13 3.62 -10.81
CA SER A 143 3.25 2.75 -11.19
C SER A 143 4.61 3.47 -11.14
N THR A 144 4.66 4.75 -11.47
CA THR A 144 5.90 5.56 -11.39
C THR A 144 6.45 5.71 -9.96
N LYS A 145 5.65 5.42 -8.92
CA LYS A 145 6.07 5.45 -7.51
C LYS A 145 6.54 4.08 -7.00
N LEU A 146 6.45 3.06 -7.84
CA LEU A 146 6.85 1.70 -7.50
C LEU A 146 8.20 1.35 -8.13
N PRO A 147 9.02 0.51 -7.46
CA PRO A 147 10.36 0.14 -7.95
C PRO A 147 10.35 -0.96 -9.00
N ILE A 148 9.18 -1.37 -9.49
CA ILE A 148 9.00 -2.53 -10.38
C ILE A 148 8.24 -2.17 -11.64
N LYS A 149 8.47 -2.93 -12.71
CA LYS A 149 7.62 -2.88 -13.91
C LYS A 149 6.25 -3.46 -13.60
N THR A 150 5.21 -2.77 -14.05
CA THR A 150 3.82 -3.13 -13.83
C THR A 150 3.04 -3.13 -15.13
N LYS A 151 1.91 -3.85 -15.16
CA LYS A 151 1.00 -3.93 -16.31
C LYS A 151 -0.41 -3.56 -15.85
N PHE A 152 -1.09 -2.74 -16.63
CA PHE A 152 -2.53 -2.48 -16.49
C PHE A 152 -3.30 -3.74 -16.88
N VAL A 153 -4.30 -4.11 -16.09
CA VAL A 153 -5.21 -5.23 -16.35
C VAL A 153 -6.65 -4.78 -16.12
N LYS A 154 -7.56 -5.31 -16.91
CA LYS A 154 -9.00 -5.12 -16.74
C LYS A 154 -9.70 -6.46 -16.54
N ARG A 155 -10.82 -6.42 -15.86
CA ARG A 155 -11.71 -7.56 -15.68
C ARG A 155 -12.51 -7.74 -16.98
N TYR A 156 -12.61 -8.97 -17.45
CA TYR A 156 -13.47 -9.32 -18.57
C TYR A 156 -14.91 -9.45 -18.13
#